data_59b6348084b1ea935c268a7670f949d2
#
_entry.id   59b6348084b1ea935c268a7670f949d2
#
_cell.length_a   1.000
_cell.length_b   1.000
_cell.length_c   1.000
_cell.angle_alpha   90.00
_cell.angle_beta   90.00
_cell.angle_gamma   90.00
#
_symmetry.space_group_name_H-M   'P 1'
#
loop_
_entity.id
_entity.type
_entity.pdbx_description
1 polymer ?
#
loop_
_entity_poly.entity_id
_entity_poly.type
_entity_poly.pdbx_seq_one_letter_code
_entity_poly.pdbx_strand_id
1 'polypeptide(L)'
;MATSVEINNRTSTVVLSKRHFWSGFLFGLGLVAFVDEMVFHQLLQWHHFYDRSTLHIGIVSDGLFHAFSWFATIGGLFMLADLRRRQALQWSFWWGAVFIGGGVFQLYDGIIHHKLMRIHQIRYVENVLVY
;
A
#
# COMPACT_ATOMS: atom_id res chain seq x y z
N MET A 1 -38.46 -0.86 -16.54
CA MET A 1 -38.24 -0.15 -15.26
C MET A 1 -37.78 -1.19 -14.24
N ALA A 2 -36.58 -1.05 -13.66
CA ALA A 2 -36.09 -2.05 -12.69
C ALA A 2 -36.92 -1.96 -11.40
N THR A 3 -37.23 -3.13 -10.81
CA THR A 3 -37.97 -3.18 -9.55
C THR A 3 -37.11 -2.69 -8.39
N SER A 4 -37.73 -2.26 -7.29
CA SER A 4 -37.00 -1.85 -6.07
C SER A 4 -36.08 -2.95 -5.52
N VAL A 5 -36.45 -4.21 -5.69
CA VAL A 5 -35.66 -5.40 -5.30
C VAL A 5 -34.41 -5.51 -6.17
N GLU A 6 -34.53 -5.32 -7.49
CA GLU A 6 -33.37 -5.38 -8.41
C GLU A 6 -32.40 -4.23 -8.16
N ILE A 7 -32.88 -3.02 -7.90
CA ILE A 7 -32.05 -1.87 -7.55
C ILE A 7 -31.29 -2.14 -6.25
N ASN A 8 -31.95 -2.64 -5.22
CA ASN A 8 -31.34 -2.96 -3.95
C ASN A 8 -30.24 -4.06 -4.08
N ASN A 9 -30.50 -5.11 -4.86
CA ASN A 9 -29.55 -6.17 -5.11
C ASN A 9 -28.31 -5.66 -5.86
N ARG A 10 -28.49 -4.83 -6.90
CA ARG A 10 -27.37 -4.22 -7.64
C ARG A 10 -26.52 -3.33 -6.75
N THR A 11 -27.15 -2.51 -5.91
CA THR A 11 -26.44 -1.64 -4.97
C THR A 11 -25.62 -2.43 -3.96
N SER A 12 -26.19 -3.50 -3.41
CA SER A 12 -25.50 -4.37 -2.47
C SER A 12 -24.29 -5.07 -3.12
N THR A 13 -24.43 -5.56 -4.35
CA THR A 13 -23.32 -6.20 -5.10
C THR A 13 -22.19 -5.20 -5.37
N VAL A 14 -22.49 -3.98 -5.78
CA VAL A 14 -21.49 -2.94 -6.04
C VAL A 14 -20.74 -2.56 -4.76
N VAL A 15 -21.44 -2.41 -3.65
CA VAL A 15 -20.82 -2.08 -2.35
C VAL A 15 -19.88 -3.19 -1.90
N LEU A 16 -20.28 -4.45 -2.02
CA LEU A 16 -19.43 -5.61 -1.67
C LEU A 16 -18.21 -5.70 -2.58
N SER A 17 -18.36 -5.47 -3.90
CA SER A 17 -17.22 -5.46 -4.84
C SER A 17 -16.21 -4.37 -4.49
N LYS A 18 -16.65 -3.15 -4.21
CA LYS A 18 -15.77 -2.07 -3.75
C LYS A 18 -15.06 -2.42 -2.44
N ARG A 19 -15.74 -3.06 -1.51
CA ARG A 19 -15.18 -3.49 -0.23
C ARG A 19 -14.08 -4.53 -0.40
N HIS A 20 -14.25 -5.51 -1.29
CA HIS A 20 -13.21 -6.48 -1.64
C HIS A 20 -11.97 -5.79 -2.19
N PHE A 21 -12.18 -4.91 -3.17
CA PHE A 21 -11.10 -4.18 -3.80
C PHE A 21 -10.31 -3.38 -2.77
N TRP A 22 -10.95 -2.52 -2.02
CA TRP A 22 -10.25 -1.67 -1.05
C TRP A 22 -9.60 -2.45 0.09
N SER A 23 -10.21 -3.54 0.55
CA SER A 23 -9.62 -4.42 1.54
C SER A 23 -8.29 -5.01 1.05
N GLY A 24 -8.30 -5.65 -0.12
CA GLY A 24 -7.10 -6.24 -0.69
C GLY A 24 -6.07 -5.19 -1.10
N PHE A 25 -6.51 -4.11 -1.73
CA PHE A 25 -5.65 -3.01 -2.17
C PHE A 25 -4.89 -2.36 -1.00
N LEU A 26 -5.60 -1.97 0.07
CA LEU A 26 -4.98 -1.37 1.26
C LEU A 26 -4.04 -2.34 1.97
N PHE A 27 -4.43 -3.62 2.07
CA PHE A 27 -3.56 -4.65 2.64
C PHE A 27 -2.28 -4.82 1.81
N GLY A 28 -2.39 -4.96 0.50
CA GLY A 28 -1.25 -5.15 -0.40
C GLY A 28 -0.32 -3.94 -0.42
N LEU A 29 -0.89 -2.73 -0.57
CA LEU A 29 -0.14 -1.49 -0.54
C LEU A 29 0.59 -1.30 0.79
N GLY A 30 -0.12 -1.46 1.92
CA GLY A 30 0.44 -1.29 3.24
C GLY A 30 1.50 -2.34 3.58
N LEU A 31 1.26 -3.60 3.23
CA LEU A 31 2.21 -4.69 3.49
C LEU A 31 3.52 -4.51 2.71
N VAL A 32 3.44 -4.17 1.42
CA VAL A 32 4.64 -3.95 0.60
C VAL A 32 5.38 -2.71 1.07
N ALA A 33 4.69 -1.61 1.38
CA ALA A 33 5.29 -0.42 1.98
C ALA A 33 5.95 -0.71 3.33
N PHE A 34 5.32 -1.55 4.17
CA PHE A 34 5.89 -1.98 5.45
C PHE A 34 7.18 -2.80 5.28
N VAL A 35 7.20 -3.74 4.33
CA VAL A 35 8.39 -4.55 4.03
C VAL A 35 9.52 -3.68 3.51
N ASP A 36 9.21 -2.74 2.61
CA ASP A 36 10.17 -1.78 2.08
C ASP A 36 10.80 -0.93 3.20
N GLU A 37 9.97 -0.32 4.03
CA GLU A 37 10.39 0.46 5.20
C GLU A 37 11.27 -0.38 6.14
N MET A 38 10.83 -1.58 6.51
CA MET A 38 11.56 -2.44 7.43
C MET A 38 12.92 -2.86 6.85
N VAL A 39 12.98 -3.25 5.59
CA VAL A 39 14.21 -3.79 4.99
C VAL A 39 15.18 -2.67 4.63
N PHE A 40 14.76 -1.69 3.84
CA PHE A 40 15.68 -0.72 3.26
C PHE A 40 15.97 0.47 4.18
N HIS A 41 14.99 0.93 4.95
CA HIS A 41 15.15 2.07 5.83
C HIS A 41 15.65 1.66 7.23
N GLN A 42 15.12 0.60 7.81
CA GLN A 42 15.45 0.21 9.19
C GLN A 42 16.59 -0.81 9.30
N LEU A 43 16.55 -1.92 8.56
CA LEU A 43 17.57 -2.97 8.68
C LEU A 43 18.85 -2.67 7.89
N LEU A 44 18.72 -2.33 6.62
CA LEU A 44 19.86 -2.06 5.75
C LEU A 44 20.35 -0.62 5.87
N GLN A 45 19.48 0.30 6.28
CA GLN A 45 19.77 1.74 6.40
C GLN A 45 20.39 2.30 5.13
N TRP A 46 19.88 1.88 3.98
CA TRP A 46 20.41 2.33 2.70
C TRP A 46 20.04 3.78 2.40
N HIS A 47 18.87 4.21 2.84
CA HIS A 47 18.34 5.56 2.70
C HIS A 47 17.21 5.78 3.72
N HIS A 48 16.75 7.02 3.86
CA HIS A 48 15.54 7.40 4.57
C HIS A 48 14.44 7.74 3.57
N PHE A 49 13.18 7.69 3.99
CA PHE A 49 12.06 8.07 3.13
C PHE A 49 12.25 9.49 2.56
N TYR A 50 12.81 10.41 3.36
CA TYR A 50 13.19 11.75 2.93
C TYR A 50 14.66 12.05 3.29
N ASP A 51 15.52 11.95 2.29
CA ASP A 51 16.99 12.11 2.45
C ASP A 51 17.54 13.49 2.06
N ARG A 52 16.66 14.45 1.79
CA ARG A 52 17.07 15.81 1.34
C ARG A 52 17.19 16.83 2.47
N SER A 53 17.35 16.37 3.71
CA SER A 53 17.43 17.22 4.90
C SER A 53 18.38 16.64 5.95
N THR A 54 18.16 16.94 7.22
CA THR A 54 18.98 16.41 8.31
C THR A 54 18.62 14.95 8.61
N LEU A 55 19.54 14.20 9.20
CA LEU A 55 19.32 12.84 9.67
C LEU A 55 18.06 12.73 10.57
N HIS A 56 17.85 13.71 11.44
CA HIS A 56 16.67 13.73 12.31
C HIS A 56 15.35 13.78 11.54
N ILE A 57 15.28 14.60 10.50
CA ILE A 57 14.10 14.68 9.62
C ILE A 57 13.94 13.40 8.81
N GLY A 58 15.03 12.79 8.37
CA GLY A 58 15.01 11.46 7.72
C GLY A 58 14.35 10.41 8.61
N ILE A 59 14.80 10.27 9.85
CA ILE A 59 14.23 9.31 10.83
C ILE A 59 12.75 9.58 11.12
N VAL A 60 12.35 10.85 11.24
CA VAL A 60 10.94 11.21 11.44
C VAL A 60 10.11 10.84 10.22
N SER A 61 10.64 11.05 9.01
CA SER A 61 9.95 10.68 7.76
C SER A 61 9.72 9.17 7.67
N ASP A 62 10.71 8.35 8.05
CA ASP A 62 10.59 6.90 8.12
C ASP A 62 9.49 6.48 9.11
N GLY A 63 9.47 7.11 10.29
CA GLY A 63 8.42 6.85 11.28
C GLY A 63 7.01 7.15 10.78
N LEU A 64 6.82 8.24 10.05
CA LEU A 64 5.54 8.59 9.44
C LEU A 64 5.14 7.62 8.33
N PHE A 65 6.10 7.23 7.49
CA PHE A 65 5.88 6.25 6.43
C PHE A 65 5.54 4.88 7.02
N HIS A 66 6.27 4.47 8.07
CA HIS A 66 5.98 3.26 8.82
C HIS A 66 4.55 3.26 9.39
N ALA A 67 4.13 4.36 10.03
CA ALA A 67 2.77 4.50 10.57
C ALA A 67 1.72 4.39 9.45
N PHE A 68 1.93 5.04 8.31
CA PHE A 68 1.04 4.95 7.16
C PHE A 68 0.89 3.50 6.66
N SER A 69 2.02 2.80 6.45
CA SER A 69 2.02 1.41 5.97
C SER A 69 1.29 0.48 6.94
N TRP A 70 1.48 0.69 8.24
CA TRP A 70 0.83 -0.07 9.30
C TRP A 70 -0.69 0.16 9.31
N PHE A 71 -1.14 1.41 9.30
CA PHE A 71 -2.58 1.72 9.27
C PHE A 71 -3.27 1.22 8.00
N ALA A 72 -2.62 1.31 6.84
CA ALA A 72 -3.16 0.75 5.60
C ALA A 72 -3.33 -0.77 5.69
N THR A 73 -2.33 -1.48 6.20
CA THR A 73 -2.37 -2.94 6.41
C THR A 73 -3.50 -3.33 7.36
N ILE A 74 -3.58 -2.69 8.52
CA ILE A 74 -4.61 -2.97 9.52
C ILE A 74 -6.01 -2.63 9.00
N GLY A 75 -6.17 -1.51 8.32
CA GLY A 75 -7.44 -1.14 7.69
C GLY A 75 -7.91 -2.19 6.67
N GLY A 76 -7.00 -2.68 5.82
CA GLY A 76 -7.27 -3.77 4.90
C GLY A 76 -7.72 -5.06 5.61
N LEU A 77 -7.05 -5.42 6.72
CA LEU A 77 -7.41 -6.59 7.53
C LEU A 77 -8.77 -6.46 8.23
N PHE A 78 -9.12 -5.28 8.75
CA PHE A 78 -10.45 -5.05 9.32
C PHE A 78 -11.56 -5.21 8.29
N MET A 79 -11.33 -4.69 7.08
CA MET A 79 -12.27 -4.87 5.96
C MET A 79 -12.37 -6.35 5.53
N LEU A 80 -11.26 -7.09 5.54
CA LEU A 80 -11.24 -8.53 5.27
C LEU A 80 -12.06 -9.30 6.33
N ALA A 81 -11.86 -8.98 7.60
CA ALA A 81 -12.60 -9.60 8.70
C ALA A 81 -14.12 -9.35 8.56
N ASP A 82 -14.52 -8.14 8.16
CA ASP A 82 -15.93 -7.83 7.90
C ASP A 82 -16.49 -8.62 6.70
N LEU A 83 -15.74 -8.74 5.60
CA LEU A 83 -16.13 -9.57 4.45
C LEU A 83 -16.30 -11.04 4.83
N ARG A 84 -15.40 -11.59 5.65
CA ARG A 84 -15.51 -12.95 6.18
C ARG A 84 -16.75 -13.12 7.07
N ARG A 85 -16.99 -12.20 7.98
CA ARG A 85 -18.16 -12.22 8.85
C ARG A 85 -19.47 -12.20 8.08
N ARG A 86 -19.52 -11.49 6.95
CA ARG A 86 -20.67 -11.43 6.04
C ARG A 86 -20.77 -12.63 5.10
N GLN A 87 -19.85 -13.60 5.19
CA GLN A 87 -19.75 -14.73 4.26
C GLN A 87 -19.72 -14.30 2.76
N ALA A 88 -19.19 -13.11 2.50
CA ALA A 88 -19.16 -12.50 1.17
C ALA A 88 -17.78 -12.55 0.52
N LEU A 89 -16.78 -13.10 1.20
CA LEU A 89 -15.39 -13.08 0.75
C LEU A 89 -15.16 -13.97 -0.47
N GLN A 90 -14.58 -13.39 -1.51
CA GLN A 90 -14.09 -14.07 -2.72
C GLN A 90 -12.56 -13.96 -2.77
N TRP A 91 -11.87 -15.02 -2.43
CA TRP A 91 -10.41 -15.03 -2.28
C TRP A 91 -9.66 -14.64 -3.55
N SER A 92 -10.08 -15.13 -4.72
CA SER A 92 -9.41 -14.80 -5.99
C SER A 92 -9.46 -13.30 -6.28
N PHE A 93 -10.60 -12.67 -6.07
CA PHE A 93 -10.77 -11.24 -6.25
C PHE A 93 -9.97 -10.44 -5.22
N TRP A 94 -9.97 -10.88 -3.97
CA TRP A 94 -9.23 -10.23 -2.90
C TRP A 94 -7.72 -10.27 -3.14
N TRP A 95 -7.16 -11.43 -3.51
CA TRP A 95 -5.73 -11.55 -3.85
C TRP A 95 -5.36 -10.73 -5.09
N GLY A 96 -6.22 -10.65 -6.10
CA GLY A 96 -6.03 -9.74 -7.23
C GLY A 96 -5.86 -8.29 -6.79
N ALA A 97 -6.73 -7.84 -5.88
CA ALA A 97 -6.63 -6.50 -5.31
C ALA A 97 -5.36 -6.29 -4.46
N VAL A 98 -4.91 -7.30 -3.72
CA VAL A 98 -3.62 -7.29 -2.98
C VAL A 98 -2.45 -7.06 -3.93
N PHE A 99 -2.36 -7.80 -5.03
CA PHE A 99 -1.30 -7.62 -6.01
C PHE A 99 -1.35 -6.25 -6.68
N ILE A 100 -2.53 -5.73 -6.98
CA ILE A 100 -2.68 -4.38 -7.51
C ILE A 100 -2.18 -3.34 -6.49
N GLY A 101 -2.55 -3.45 -5.22
CA GLY A 101 -2.10 -2.54 -4.17
C GLY A 101 -0.58 -2.54 -4.00
N GLY A 102 0.03 -3.71 -3.92
CA GLY A 102 1.49 -3.85 -3.84
C GLY A 102 2.19 -3.32 -5.09
N GLY A 103 1.67 -3.63 -6.28
CA GLY A 103 2.22 -3.13 -7.55
C GLY A 103 2.13 -1.62 -7.69
N VAL A 104 1.02 -1.01 -7.27
CA VAL A 104 0.85 0.45 -7.27
C VAL A 104 1.86 1.12 -6.34
N PHE A 105 2.09 0.57 -5.15
CA PHE A 105 3.12 1.07 -4.26
C PHE A 105 4.50 1.03 -4.90
N GLN A 106 4.91 -0.11 -5.46
CA GLN A 106 6.22 -0.27 -6.10
C GLN A 106 6.41 0.70 -7.28
N LEU A 107 5.39 0.88 -8.11
CA LEU A 107 5.45 1.83 -9.21
C LEU A 107 5.55 3.28 -8.71
N TYR A 108 4.76 3.62 -7.70
CA TYR A 108 4.79 4.95 -7.10
C TYR A 108 6.15 5.25 -6.49
N ASP A 109 6.65 4.38 -5.65
CA ASP A 109 7.96 4.57 -5.01
C ASP A 109 9.09 4.62 -6.05
N GLY A 110 9.20 3.61 -6.91
CA GLY A 110 10.26 3.51 -7.90
C GLY A 110 10.27 4.63 -8.94
N ILE A 111 9.12 5.11 -9.39
CA ILE A 111 9.04 6.15 -10.42
C ILE A 111 8.98 7.54 -9.79
N ILE A 112 8.09 7.75 -8.83
CA ILE A 112 7.85 9.09 -8.27
C ILE A 112 8.95 9.47 -7.28
N HIS A 113 9.21 8.66 -6.26
CA HIS A 113 10.16 9.00 -5.22
C HIS A 113 11.61 8.93 -5.69
N HIS A 114 12.01 7.82 -6.34
CA HIS A 114 13.41 7.63 -6.74
C HIS A 114 13.79 8.41 -8.00
N LYS A 115 12.97 8.38 -9.05
CA LYS A 115 13.35 8.96 -10.36
C LYS A 115 12.86 10.37 -10.58
N LEU A 116 11.56 10.66 -10.33
CA LEU A 116 10.98 11.95 -10.67
C LEU A 116 11.26 13.00 -9.60
N MET A 117 10.93 12.73 -8.34
CA MET A 117 11.12 13.66 -7.22
C MET A 117 12.53 13.61 -6.63
N ARG A 118 13.23 12.51 -6.81
CA ARG A 118 14.57 12.25 -6.25
C ARG A 118 14.64 12.58 -4.76
N ILE A 119 13.63 12.17 -4.01
CA ILE A 119 13.53 12.40 -2.57
C ILE A 119 14.63 11.60 -1.85
N HIS A 120 14.90 10.38 -2.34
CA HIS A 120 16.00 9.54 -1.90
C HIS A 120 16.51 8.69 -3.06
N GLN A 121 17.66 8.04 -2.90
CA GLN A 121 18.21 7.06 -3.85
C GLN A 121 17.96 5.64 -3.31
N ILE A 122 17.93 4.65 -4.20
CA ILE A 122 17.79 3.24 -3.78
C ILE A 122 18.94 2.87 -2.83
N ARG A 123 20.15 3.30 -3.18
CA ARG A 123 21.34 3.17 -2.34
C ARG A 123 22.31 4.29 -2.66
N TYR A 124 22.91 4.90 -1.65
CA TYR A 124 24.00 5.84 -1.85
C TYR A 124 25.32 5.09 -2.06
N VAL A 125 25.84 5.13 -3.29
CA VAL A 125 27.12 4.56 -3.72
C VAL A 125 27.89 5.60 -4.53
N GLU A 126 29.22 5.48 -4.60
CA GLU A 126 30.07 6.43 -5.32
C GLU A 126 29.73 6.54 -6.82
N ASN A 127 29.11 5.52 -7.42
CA ASN A 127 28.68 5.49 -8.81
C ASN A 127 27.16 5.33 -8.93
N VAL A 128 26.45 6.45 -9.01
CA VAL A 128 24.98 6.54 -9.11
C VAL A 128 24.44 6.02 -10.45
N LEU A 129 25.29 5.78 -11.45
CA LEU A 129 24.89 5.34 -12.79
C LEU A 129 24.56 3.84 -12.90
N VAL A 130 24.70 3.09 -11.82
CA VAL A 130 24.51 1.62 -11.80
C VAL A 130 23.06 1.24 -11.41
N TYR A 131 22.19 2.21 -11.06
CA TYR A 131 20.83 1.94 -10.60
C TYR A 131 19.77 2.76 -11.35
#